data_df63cfc4f4791dd93d9c5610d8a3d516
#
_entry.id   df63cfc4f4791dd93d9c5610d8a3d516
#
_cell.length_a   1.000
_cell.length_b   1.000
_cell.length_c   1.000
_cell.angle_alpha   90.00
_cell.angle_beta   90.00
_cell.angle_gamma   90.00
#
_symmetry.space_group_name_H-M   'P 1'
#
loop_
_entity.id
_entity.type
_entity.pdbx_description
1 polymer ?
#
loop_
_entity_poly.entity_id
_entity_poly.type
_entity_poly.pdbx_seq_one_letter_code
_entity_poly.pdbx_strand_id
1 'polypeptide(L)'
;MYRSTQFLDLDNRLFFSATQRNRDCIADVLSRIIKKGAVLEIGSGSGEHGVFFQKRFPEIIWQTSDPDILHRKSINSWIGHEELNKKMPKPFELDVENIPWKLTWKLSQSLQGIVSINMIHVARWTYSKALFKGAGKLLKGGNFFSCVVHLKLAINIQAKVIIFLIIH
;
A
#
# COMPACT_ATOMS: atom_id res chain seq x y z
N MET A 1 -6.83 28.68 -37.20
CA MET A 1 -7.25 28.95 -35.82
C MET A 1 -7.47 27.60 -35.13
N TYR A 2 -6.42 26.99 -34.57
CA TYR A 2 -6.48 25.69 -33.90
C TYR A 2 -6.95 25.92 -32.44
N ARG A 3 -8.17 25.49 -32.12
CA ARG A 3 -8.62 25.40 -30.73
C ARG A 3 -7.88 24.24 -30.07
N SER A 4 -6.94 24.53 -29.18
CA SER A 4 -6.40 23.56 -28.25
C SER A 4 -7.55 23.04 -27.38
N THR A 5 -7.93 21.79 -27.59
CA THR A 5 -8.79 21.05 -26.68
C THR A 5 -8.00 20.90 -25.38
N GLN A 6 -8.27 21.76 -24.41
CA GLN A 6 -7.86 21.51 -23.02
C GLN A 6 -8.59 20.22 -22.60
N PHE A 7 -7.84 19.11 -22.54
CA PHE A 7 -8.29 17.95 -21.77
C PHE A 7 -8.38 18.42 -20.33
N LEU A 8 -9.58 18.57 -19.82
CA LEU A 8 -9.82 18.65 -18.39
C LEU A 8 -9.25 17.38 -17.81
N ASP A 9 -8.13 17.52 -17.10
CA ASP A 9 -7.54 16.45 -16.31
C ASP A 9 -8.55 16.13 -15.20
N LEU A 10 -9.39 15.11 -15.44
CA LEU A 10 -10.38 14.68 -14.45
C LEU A 10 -9.61 14.20 -13.24
N ASP A 11 -9.78 14.89 -12.12
CA ASP A 11 -9.21 14.46 -10.85
C ASP A 11 -9.80 13.10 -10.46
N ASN A 12 -9.02 12.04 -10.64
CA ASN A 12 -9.42 10.67 -10.33
C ASN A 12 -9.12 10.29 -8.87
N ARG A 13 -8.73 11.23 -8.02
CA ARG A 13 -8.40 10.93 -6.63
C ARG A 13 -9.63 10.48 -5.85
N LEU A 14 -9.54 9.30 -5.28
CA LEU A 14 -10.48 8.77 -4.29
C LEU A 14 -10.02 9.17 -2.89
N PHE A 15 -10.99 9.34 -2.01
CA PHE A 15 -10.77 9.73 -0.61
C PHE A 15 -11.45 8.73 0.32
N PHE A 16 -10.65 8.10 1.18
CA PHE A 16 -11.16 7.16 2.18
C PHE A 16 -10.96 7.73 3.59
N SER A 17 -12.05 8.06 4.26
CA SER A 17 -12.01 8.68 5.60
C SER A 17 -11.21 7.87 6.64
N ALA A 18 -11.08 6.56 6.45
CA ALA A 18 -10.26 5.70 7.31
C ALA A 18 -8.78 6.06 7.26
N THR A 19 -8.27 6.48 6.09
CA THR A 19 -6.86 6.87 5.91
C THR A 19 -6.48 8.02 6.80
N GLN A 20 -7.31 9.06 6.81
CA GLN A 20 -7.03 10.26 7.63
C GLN A 20 -6.98 9.94 9.13
N ARG A 21 -7.74 8.93 9.59
CA ARG A 21 -7.80 8.57 11.00
C ARG A 21 -6.67 7.67 11.47
N ASN A 22 -6.00 6.96 10.57
CA ASN A 22 -5.04 5.92 10.97
C ASN A 22 -3.63 6.07 10.43
N ARG A 23 -3.41 6.91 9.41
CA ARG A 23 -2.10 7.04 8.73
C ARG A 23 -0.96 7.41 9.68
N ASP A 24 -1.18 8.35 10.61
CA ASP A 24 -0.15 8.83 11.51
C ASP A 24 0.28 7.72 12.50
N CYS A 25 -0.69 7.07 13.16
CA CYS A 25 -0.36 5.99 14.09
C CYS A 25 0.28 4.77 13.38
N ILE A 26 -0.08 4.50 12.13
CA ILE A 26 0.58 3.46 11.33
C ILE A 26 2.02 3.88 11.00
N ALA A 27 2.24 5.15 10.60
CA ALA A 27 3.57 5.67 10.33
C ALA A 27 4.49 5.59 11.55
N ASP A 28 3.99 5.93 12.74
CA ASP A 28 4.77 5.86 13.99
C ASP A 28 5.24 4.43 14.29
N VAL A 29 4.42 3.44 14.01
CA VAL A 29 4.80 2.04 14.18
C VAL A 29 5.78 1.60 13.09
N LEU A 30 5.51 1.93 11.83
CA LEU A 30 6.38 1.62 10.70
C LEU A 30 7.77 2.25 10.84
N SER A 31 7.87 3.45 11.42
CA SER A 31 9.15 4.14 11.65
C SER A 31 10.14 3.35 12.50
N ARG A 32 9.65 2.43 13.34
CA ARG A 32 10.49 1.60 14.22
C ARG A 32 11.11 0.40 13.50
N ILE A 33 10.54 0.00 12.36
CA ILE A 33 10.94 -1.21 11.65
C ILE A 33 11.48 -0.94 10.25
N ILE A 34 11.05 0.13 9.59
CA ILE A 34 11.54 0.52 8.27
C ILE A 34 12.95 1.08 8.41
N LYS A 35 13.89 0.51 7.64
CA LYS A 35 15.30 0.96 7.62
C LYS A 35 15.66 1.58 6.28
N LYS A 36 15.72 0.79 5.22
CA LYS A 36 16.08 1.18 3.85
C LYS A 36 15.49 0.20 2.86
N GLY A 37 15.48 0.55 1.57
CA GLY A 37 15.02 -0.36 0.51
C GLY A 37 13.60 -0.04 0.05
N ALA A 38 12.83 -1.06 -0.27
CA ALA A 38 11.48 -0.92 -0.79
C ALA A 38 10.43 -1.56 0.12
N VAL A 39 9.26 -0.96 0.19
CA VAL A 39 8.06 -1.51 0.83
C VAL A 39 6.99 -1.70 -0.24
N LEU A 40 6.42 -2.89 -0.30
CA LEU A 40 5.29 -3.21 -1.17
C LEU A 40 3.99 -3.06 -0.38
N GLU A 41 3.13 -2.15 -0.80
CA GLU A 41 1.78 -2.02 -0.27
C GLU A 41 0.79 -2.77 -1.16
N ILE A 42 0.02 -3.67 -0.56
CA ILE A 42 -0.94 -4.52 -1.24
C ILE A 42 -2.35 -4.09 -0.89
N GLY A 43 -3.19 -3.90 -1.93
CA GLY A 43 -4.55 -3.40 -1.77
C GLY A 43 -4.52 -1.93 -1.34
N SER A 44 -3.80 -1.09 -2.10
CA SER A 44 -3.55 0.33 -1.74
C SER A 44 -4.79 1.22 -1.83
N GLY A 45 -5.88 0.75 -2.43
CA GLY A 45 -7.16 1.46 -2.51
C GLY A 45 -7.05 2.84 -3.12
N SER A 46 -7.43 3.87 -2.37
CA SER A 46 -7.38 5.27 -2.85
C SER A 46 -5.96 5.76 -3.18
N GLY A 47 -4.93 5.19 -2.53
CA GLY A 47 -3.53 5.62 -2.65
C GLY A 47 -3.08 6.66 -1.63
N GLU A 48 -3.99 7.19 -0.82
CA GLU A 48 -3.67 8.21 0.20
C GLU A 48 -2.61 7.74 1.21
N HIS A 49 -2.67 6.47 1.66
CA HIS A 49 -1.64 5.89 2.54
C HIS A 49 -0.28 5.88 1.86
N GLY A 50 -0.22 5.37 0.62
CA GLY A 50 1.03 5.23 -0.13
C GLY A 50 1.76 6.55 -0.30
N VAL A 51 1.06 7.61 -0.74
CA VAL A 51 1.69 8.94 -0.90
C VAL A 51 2.08 9.56 0.44
N PHE A 52 1.28 9.36 1.49
CA PHE A 52 1.61 9.82 2.83
C PHE A 52 2.88 9.14 3.36
N PHE A 53 3.00 7.82 3.23
CA PHE A 53 4.18 7.10 3.68
C PHE A 53 5.41 7.38 2.83
N GLN A 54 5.27 7.57 1.51
CA GLN A 54 6.39 7.98 0.68
C GLN A 54 6.96 9.34 1.12
N LYS A 55 6.10 10.29 1.50
CA LYS A 55 6.54 11.59 2.04
C LYS A 55 7.17 11.44 3.43
N ARG A 56 6.59 10.59 4.27
CA ARG A 56 7.06 10.36 5.66
C ARG A 56 8.39 9.60 5.71
N PHE A 57 8.64 8.75 4.69
CA PHE A 57 9.85 7.93 4.57
C PHE A 57 10.55 8.20 3.22
N PRO A 58 11.19 9.36 3.03
CA PRO A 58 11.70 9.80 1.72
C PRO A 58 12.82 8.91 1.16
N GLU A 59 13.53 8.15 2.01
CA GLU A 59 14.62 7.24 1.63
C GLU A 59 14.13 5.84 1.24
N ILE A 60 12.83 5.58 1.43
CA ILE A 60 12.18 4.31 1.08
C ILE A 60 11.52 4.44 -0.29
N ILE A 61 11.57 3.37 -1.06
CA ILE A 61 10.74 3.25 -2.26
C ILE A 61 9.40 2.63 -1.83
N TRP A 62 8.35 3.44 -1.82
CA TRP A 62 7.01 2.95 -1.49
C TRP A 62 6.29 2.53 -2.77
N GLN A 63 6.16 1.22 -2.98
CA GLN A 63 5.53 0.65 -4.16
C GLN A 63 4.09 0.23 -3.83
N THR A 64 3.14 0.92 -4.43
CA THR A 64 1.71 0.60 -4.31
C THR A 64 1.27 -0.45 -5.33
N SER A 65 0.26 -1.23 -4.97
CA SER A 65 -0.40 -2.18 -5.88
C SER A 65 -1.87 -2.36 -5.54
N ASP A 66 -2.68 -2.60 -6.57
CA ASP A 66 -4.11 -2.87 -6.41
C ASP A 66 -4.66 -3.61 -7.64
N PRO A 67 -5.57 -4.59 -7.50
CA PRO A 67 -6.18 -5.26 -8.65
C PRO A 67 -7.13 -4.34 -9.43
N ASP A 68 -7.76 -3.36 -8.77
CA ASP A 68 -8.73 -2.46 -9.38
C ASP A 68 -8.04 -1.33 -10.17
N ILE A 69 -8.40 -1.19 -11.45
CA ILE A 69 -7.88 -0.14 -12.33
C ILE A 69 -8.28 1.27 -11.86
N LEU A 70 -9.46 1.43 -11.22
CA LEU A 70 -9.91 2.73 -10.72
C LEU A 70 -9.06 3.15 -9.52
N HIS A 71 -8.73 2.22 -8.63
CA HIS A 71 -7.79 2.46 -7.54
C HIS A 71 -6.42 2.84 -8.08
N ARG A 72 -5.88 2.12 -9.07
CA ARG A 72 -4.59 2.47 -9.69
C ARG A 72 -4.60 3.85 -10.38
N LYS A 73 -5.72 4.26 -10.97
CA LYS A 73 -5.88 5.62 -11.50
C LYS A 73 -5.86 6.66 -10.38
N SER A 74 -6.57 6.41 -9.28
CA SER A 74 -6.54 7.27 -8.10
C SER A 74 -5.14 7.42 -7.53
N ILE A 75 -4.41 6.31 -7.36
CA ILE A 75 -3.03 6.33 -6.88
C ILE A 75 -2.14 7.19 -7.76
N ASN A 76 -2.24 7.03 -9.09
CA ASN A 76 -1.46 7.86 -10.03
C ASN A 76 -1.80 9.36 -9.90
N SER A 77 -3.08 9.70 -9.74
CA SER A 77 -3.52 11.09 -9.54
C SER A 77 -3.00 11.64 -8.21
N TRP A 78 -2.99 10.85 -7.14
CA TRP A 78 -2.37 11.23 -5.88
C TRP A 78 -0.86 11.45 -6.00
N ILE A 79 -0.14 10.55 -6.68
CA ILE A 79 1.31 10.69 -6.94
C ILE A 79 1.62 11.99 -7.67
N GLY A 80 0.81 12.32 -8.70
CA GLY A 80 0.93 13.57 -9.44
C GLY A 80 0.64 14.80 -8.58
N HIS A 81 -0.45 14.78 -7.83
CA HIS A 81 -0.88 15.88 -6.94
C HIS A 81 0.16 16.20 -5.86
N GLU A 82 0.78 15.17 -5.29
CA GLU A 82 1.82 15.30 -4.25
C GLU A 82 3.24 15.48 -4.83
N GLU A 83 3.37 15.64 -6.16
CA GLU A 83 4.64 15.84 -6.88
C GLU A 83 5.67 14.73 -6.65
N LEU A 84 5.19 13.50 -6.44
CA LEU A 84 6.03 12.35 -6.11
C LEU A 84 6.52 11.54 -7.32
N ASN A 85 6.21 11.96 -8.55
CA ASN A 85 6.51 11.21 -9.78
C ASN A 85 7.98 10.78 -9.96
N LYS A 86 8.93 11.52 -9.36
CA LYS A 86 10.36 11.20 -9.41
C LYS A 86 10.81 10.20 -8.34
N LYS A 87 10.02 10.03 -7.29
CA LYS A 87 10.39 9.24 -6.09
C LYS A 87 9.56 7.97 -5.94
N MET A 88 8.27 8.07 -6.22
CA MET A 88 7.32 6.97 -6.02
C MET A 88 7.00 6.29 -7.36
N PRO A 89 7.20 4.96 -7.47
CA PRO A 89 6.85 4.22 -8.68
C PRO A 89 5.34 4.22 -8.93
N LYS A 90 4.95 4.12 -10.20
CA LYS A 90 3.54 3.92 -10.56
C LYS A 90 2.98 2.64 -9.93
N PRO A 91 1.71 2.63 -9.55
CA PRO A 91 1.07 1.42 -9.05
C PRO A 91 1.02 0.34 -10.14
N PHE A 92 1.10 -0.91 -9.75
CA PHE A 92 0.92 -2.03 -10.65
C PHE A 92 -0.25 -2.92 -10.22
N GLU A 93 -0.72 -3.72 -11.16
CA GLU A 93 -1.78 -4.68 -10.91
C GLU A 93 -1.25 -5.84 -10.08
N LEU A 94 -1.90 -6.09 -8.94
CA LEU A 94 -1.61 -7.25 -8.11
C LEU A 94 -2.90 -7.75 -7.47
N ASP A 95 -3.32 -8.93 -7.90
CA ASP A 95 -4.33 -9.72 -7.22
C ASP A 95 -3.62 -10.74 -6.32
N VAL A 96 -3.97 -10.73 -5.06
CA VAL A 96 -3.33 -11.61 -4.06
C VAL A 96 -3.53 -13.10 -4.35
N GLU A 97 -4.60 -13.49 -5.05
CA GLU A 97 -4.87 -14.89 -5.40
C GLU A 97 -3.98 -15.39 -6.55
N ASN A 98 -3.42 -14.50 -7.36
CA ASN A 98 -2.56 -14.83 -8.50
C ASN A 98 -1.11 -15.06 -8.07
N ILE A 99 -0.87 -16.13 -7.30
CA ILE A 99 0.48 -16.50 -6.81
C ILE A 99 1.20 -17.38 -7.85
N PRO A 100 2.50 -17.14 -8.13
CA PRO A 100 3.42 -16.18 -7.50
C PRO A 100 3.24 -14.74 -8.00
N TRP A 101 3.35 -13.77 -7.09
CA TRP A 101 3.30 -12.36 -7.45
C TRP A 101 4.53 -11.97 -8.27
N LYS A 102 4.29 -11.40 -9.45
CA LYS A 102 5.36 -11.01 -10.37
C LYS A 102 5.87 -9.62 -10.03
N LEU A 103 6.93 -9.54 -9.27
CA LEU A 103 7.63 -8.29 -9.00
C LEU A 103 8.72 -8.04 -10.06
N THR A 104 9.03 -6.76 -10.30
CA THR A 104 10.24 -6.45 -11.07
C THR A 104 11.47 -6.91 -10.31
N TRP A 105 12.54 -7.27 -11.03
CA TRP A 105 13.79 -7.69 -10.40
C TRP A 105 14.30 -6.64 -9.40
N LYS A 106 14.28 -5.36 -9.77
CA LYS A 106 14.71 -4.28 -8.90
C LYS A 106 13.92 -4.22 -7.58
N LEU A 107 12.60 -4.34 -7.66
CA LEU A 107 11.74 -4.36 -6.46
C LEU A 107 12.04 -5.58 -5.59
N SER A 108 12.15 -6.77 -6.19
CA SER A 108 12.39 -8.00 -5.43
C SER A 108 13.73 -8.01 -4.70
N GLN A 109 14.77 -7.39 -5.27
CA GLN A 109 16.09 -7.29 -4.63
C GLN A 109 16.13 -6.27 -3.48
N SER A 110 15.34 -5.22 -3.56
CA SER A 110 15.30 -4.15 -2.55
C SER A 110 14.16 -4.30 -1.54
N LEU A 111 13.31 -5.32 -1.69
CA LEU A 111 12.12 -5.51 -0.86
C LEU A 111 12.53 -5.77 0.60
N GLN A 112 12.13 -4.86 1.48
CA GLN A 112 12.33 -4.94 2.92
C GLN A 112 11.08 -5.38 3.66
N GLY A 113 9.91 -5.00 3.15
CA GLY A 113 8.65 -5.29 3.81
C GLY A 113 7.45 -5.28 2.89
N ILE A 114 6.41 -5.91 3.37
CA ILE A 114 5.09 -5.93 2.75
C ILE A 114 4.09 -5.36 3.75
N VAL A 115 3.25 -4.43 3.30
CA VAL A 115 2.21 -3.77 4.09
C VAL A 115 0.86 -3.98 3.44
N SER A 116 -0.15 -4.30 4.22
CA SER A 116 -1.55 -4.32 3.77
C SER A 116 -2.42 -3.66 4.82
N ILE A 117 -3.19 -2.65 4.42
CA ILE A 117 -3.97 -1.82 5.34
C ILE A 117 -5.46 -1.96 5.03
N ASN A 118 -6.23 -2.35 6.03
CA ASN A 118 -7.69 -2.49 5.94
C ASN A 118 -8.23 -3.51 4.92
N MET A 119 -7.39 -4.26 4.21
CA MET A 119 -7.82 -5.20 3.19
C MET A 119 -8.58 -6.39 3.80
N ILE A 120 -8.12 -6.92 4.93
CA ILE A 120 -8.63 -8.17 5.52
C ILE A 120 -10.12 -8.10 5.89
N HIS A 121 -10.65 -6.92 6.23
CA HIS A 121 -12.07 -6.83 6.61
C HIS A 121 -13.03 -6.59 5.45
N VAL A 122 -12.52 -6.17 4.32
CA VAL A 122 -13.35 -5.89 3.13
C VAL A 122 -13.24 -7.00 2.08
N ALA A 123 -12.22 -7.84 2.20
CA ALA A 123 -11.95 -8.94 1.30
C ALA A 123 -12.47 -10.28 1.83
N ARG A 124 -12.69 -11.25 0.93
CA ARG A 124 -13.03 -12.63 1.31
C ARG A 124 -11.88 -13.25 2.09
N TRP A 125 -12.17 -14.22 2.96
CA TRP A 125 -11.16 -14.93 3.74
C TRP A 125 -10.08 -15.63 2.89
N THR A 126 -10.42 -16.05 1.66
CA THR A 126 -9.47 -16.60 0.68
C THR A 126 -8.35 -15.63 0.35
N TYR A 127 -8.67 -14.31 0.23
CA TYR A 127 -7.69 -13.25 -0.02
C TYR A 127 -6.70 -13.09 1.13
N SER A 128 -7.18 -13.21 2.37
CA SER A 128 -6.29 -13.17 3.54
C SER A 128 -5.29 -14.33 3.52
N LYS A 129 -5.76 -15.56 3.25
CA LYS A 129 -4.86 -16.73 3.09
C LYS A 129 -3.85 -16.54 1.97
N ALA A 130 -4.30 -16.02 0.83
CA ALA A 130 -3.44 -15.77 -0.33
C ALA A 130 -2.39 -14.69 -0.03
N LEU A 131 -2.78 -13.62 0.69
CA LEU A 131 -1.90 -12.56 1.14
C LEU A 131 -0.74 -13.11 1.98
N PHE A 132 -1.03 -13.88 3.02
CA PHE A 132 -0.01 -14.49 3.88
C PHE A 132 0.88 -15.47 3.11
N LYS A 133 0.28 -16.30 2.25
CA LYS A 133 1.03 -17.25 1.41
C LYS A 133 1.96 -16.54 0.41
N GLY A 134 1.48 -15.48 -0.24
CA GLY A 134 2.27 -14.71 -1.20
C GLY A 134 3.39 -13.94 -0.51
N ALA A 135 3.10 -13.27 0.61
CA ALA A 135 4.09 -12.57 1.42
C ALA A 135 5.20 -13.50 1.91
N GLY A 136 4.84 -14.68 2.45
CA GLY A 136 5.80 -15.67 2.93
C GLY A 136 6.73 -16.23 1.84
N LYS A 137 6.33 -16.17 0.54
CA LYS A 137 7.20 -16.55 -0.57
C LYS A 137 8.20 -15.49 -0.98
N LEU A 138 7.90 -14.22 -0.69
CA LEU A 138 8.73 -13.09 -1.12
C LEU A 138 9.67 -12.58 -0.02
N LEU A 139 9.22 -12.65 1.23
CA LEU A 139 9.98 -12.12 2.35
C LEU A 139 11.10 -13.09 2.72
N LYS A 140 12.28 -12.51 2.92
CA LYS A 140 13.50 -13.23 3.38
C LYS A 140 13.74 -12.89 4.84
N GLY A 141 14.66 -13.62 5.50
CA GLY A 141 15.04 -13.35 6.87
C GLY A 141 15.44 -11.88 7.09
N GLY A 142 14.96 -11.28 8.15
CA GLY A 142 15.13 -9.88 8.46
C GLY A 142 14.12 -8.92 7.82
N ASN A 143 13.28 -9.38 6.91
CA ASN A 143 12.20 -8.60 6.31
C ASN A 143 10.94 -8.62 7.20
N PHE A 144 10.04 -7.64 7.01
CA PHE A 144 8.82 -7.57 7.80
C PHE A 144 7.55 -7.70 6.95
N PHE A 145 6.51 -8.22 7.58
CA PHE A 145 5.14 -8.15 7.09
C PHE A 145 4.30 -7.38 8.10
N SER A 146 3.56 -6.38 7.63
CA SER A 146 2.63 -5.62 8.46
C SER A 146 1.23 -5.68 7.87
N CYS A 147 0.27 -6.09 8.68
CA CYS A 147 -1.13 -6.05 8.32
C CYS A 147 -1.90 -5.23 9.35
N VAL A 148 -2.58 -4.18 8.88
CA VAL A 148 -3.40 -3.33 9.72
C VAL A 148 -4.84 -3.77 9.62
N VAL A 149 -5.41 -4.13 10.77
CA VAL A 149 -6.78 -4.60 10.90
C VAL A 149 -7.57 -3.68 11.83
N HIS A 150 -8.76 -3.27 11.41
CA HIS A 150 -9.68 -2.54 12.24
C HIS A 150 -10.65 -3.52 12.89
N LEU A 151 -10.48 -3.83 14.17
CA LEU A 151 -11.38 -4.72 14.90
C LEU A 151 -12.51 -3.90 15.54
N LYS A 152 -13.76 -4.24 15.17
CA LYS A 152 -14.93 -3.77 15.87
C LYS A 152 -15.24 -4.81 16.98
N LEU A 153 -14.83 -4.50 18.20
CA LEU A 153 -15.17 -5.35 19.35
C LEU A 153 -16.64 -5.15 19.74
N ALA A 154 -17.30 -6.20 20.19
CA ALA A 154 -18.73 -6.25 20.52
C ALA A 154 -19.18 -5.26 21.63
N ILE A 155 -18.26 -4.57 22.27
CA ILE A 155 -18.47 -3.60 23.36
C ILE A 155 -18.06 -2.19 22.93
N ASN A 156 -18.45 -1.73 21.77
CA ASN A 156 -18.25 -0.34 21.27
C ASN A 156 -16.80 0.20 21.33
N ILE A 157 -15.81 -0.65 21.55
CA ILE A 157 -14.39 -0.28 21.51
C ILE A 157 -13.86 -0.56 20.11
N GLN A 158 -13.51 0.49 19.40
CA GLN A 158 -12.77 0.37 18.14
C GLN A 158 -11.29 0.17 18.46
N ALA A 159 -10.80 -1.07 18.36
CA ALA A 159 -9.39 -1.38 18.50
C ALA A 159 -8.73 -1.46 17.12
N LYS A 160 -7.60 -0.77 16.96
CA LYS A 160 -6.70 -0.95 15.80
C LYS A 160 -5.67 -1.99 16.21
N VAL A 161 -5.62 -3.09 15.50
CA VAL A 161 -4.58 -4.10 15.68
C VAL A 161 -3.64 -4.04 14.50
N ILE A 162 -2.37 -3.80 14.78
CA ILE A 162 -1.29 -3.86 13.80
C ILE A 162 -0.53 -5.14 14.07
N ILE A 163 -0.68 -6.11 13.17
CA ILE A 163 0.03 -7.39 13.27
C ILE A 163 1.37 -7.24 12.56
N PHE A 164 2.45 -7.43 13.30
CA PHE A 164 3.80 -7.51 12.75
C PHE A 164 4.31 -8.93 12.81
N LEU A 165 4.81 -9.41 11.69
CA LEU A 165 5.60 -10.63 11.62
C LEU A 165 6.99 -10.24 11.11
N ILE A 166 8.01 -10.45 11.92
CA ILE A 166 9.40 -10.39 11.48
C ILE A 166 9.79 -11.81 11.12
N ILE A 167 10.28 -12.01 9.91
CA ILE A 167 10.74 -13.31 9.45
C ILE A 167 12.21 -13.43 9.84
N HIS A 168 12.51 -14.39 10.68
CA HIS A 168 13.87 -14.74 11.12
C HIS A 168 14.52 -15.75 10.19
#